data_3a21c8238a5b86d5532111f7c3320ebd
#
_entry.id   3a21c8238a5b86d5532111f7c3320ebd
#
_cell.length_a   1.000
_cell.length_b   1.000
_cell.length_c   1.000
_cell.angle_alpha   90.00
_cell.angle_beta   90.00
_cell.angle_gamma   90.00
#
_symmetry.space_group_name_H-M   'P 1'
#
loop_
_entity.id
_entity.type
_entity.pdbx_description
1 polymer ?
#
loop_
_entity_poly.entity_id
_entity_poly.type
_entity_poly.pdbx_seq_one_letter_code
_entity_poly.pdbx_strand_id
1 'polypeptide(L)'
;TESTKTVKIIKDVFETASEKSKEYMLFTGIGEYRNIAINDIKYFEVRGKIITVYYGSKSFEFISTIGKLENLLFTNGFLRVHRSFLVSLQHIKNFTYEEIALIDNTEIPVGRKYYSGLKEAMKENAIG
;
A
#
# COMPACT_ATOMS: atom_id res chain seq x y z
N THR A 1 20.27 -3.31 14.10
CA THR A 1 19.83 -3.43 14.12
C THR A 1 18.82 -3.29 13.62
N GLU A 2 18.38 -3.52 13.48
CA GLU A 2 17.52 -3.50 12.97
C GLU A 2 16.84 -2.50 13.14
N SER A 3 16.70 -2.20 13.57
CA SER A 3 16.02 -1.37 13.61
C SER A 3 16.25 -0.26 13.14
N THR A 4 17.09 0.01 12.82
CA THR A 4 17.40 1.10 12.27
C THR A 4 16.68 1.48 11.17
N LYS A 5 15.80 0.82 10.68
CA LYS A 5 15.13 1.16 9.54
C LYS A 5 14.21 2.24 9.74
N THR A 6 14.02 3.08 8.77
CA THR A 6 13.02 4.12 8.82
C THR A 6 11.65 3.51 8.77
N VAL A 7 11.55 2.30 8.30
CA VAL A 7 10.29 1.61 8.29
C VAL A 7 10.45 0.39 9.15
N LYS A 8 9.53 0.20 10.06
CA LYS A 8 9.60 -0.90 10.99
C LYS A 8 8.23 -1.50 11.11
N ILE A 9 8.14 -2.81 11.07
CA ILE A 9 6.88 -3.51 11.21
C ILE A 9 6.73 -3.95 12.64
N ILE A 10 5.63 -3.53 13.25
CA ILE A 10 5.35 -3.84 14.64
C ILE A 10 4.09 -4.67 14.71
N LYS A 11 4.16 -5.80 15.38
CA LYS A 11 3.00 -6.62 15.56
C LYS A 11 2.39 -6.35 16.90
N ASP A 12 1.07 -6.42 16.95
CA ASP A 12 0.35 -6.23 18.17
C ASP A 12 0.52 -7.49 19.02
N VAL A 13 1.27 -7.38 20.09
CA VAL A 13 1.57 -8.54 20.90
C VAL A 13 0.47 -8.84 21.90
N PHE A 14 -0.53 -7.99 21.99
CA PHE A 14 -1.59 -8.20 22.94
C PHE A 14 -2.86 -8.72 22.33
N GLU A 15 -2.83 -9.08 21.07
CA GLU A 15 -4.03 -9.55 20.46
C GLU A 15 -4.48 -10.84 21.07
N THR A 16 -5.76 -11.10 21.05
CA THR A 16 -6.29 -12.35 21.57
C THR A 16 -6.19 -13.39 20.47
N ALA A 17 -6.41 -14.62 20.85
CA ALA A 17 -6.32 -15.70 19.89
C ALA A 17 -7.36 -15.58 18.79
N SER A 18 -8.45 -14.91 19.04
CA SER A 18 -9.50 -14.80 18.04
C SER A 18 -9.26 -13.67 17.05
N GLU A 19 -8.23 -12.88 17.24
CA GLU A 19 -7.98 -11.76 16.38
C GLU A 19 -6.73 -11.98 15.58
N LYS A 20 -6.69 -11.41 14.41
CA LYS A 20 -5.48 -11.45 13.64
C LYS A 20 -4.52 -10.41 14.11
N SER A 21 -3.25 -10.71 14.00
CA SER A 21 -2.24 -9.73 14.30
C SER A 21 -2.37 -8.57 13.37
N LYS A 22 -2.22 -7.37 13.90
CA LYS A 22 -2.15 -6.17 13.09
C LYS A 22 -0.72 -5.77 12.95
N GLU A 23 -0.30 -5.53 11.74
CA GLU A 23 1.03 -5.07 11.46
C GLU A 23 0.99 -3.59 11.18
N TYR A 24 1.95 -2.87 11.73
CA TYR A 24 2.06 -1.44 11.56
C TYR A 24 3.39 -1.10 10.93
N MET A 25 3.43 -0.01 10.18
CA MET A 25 4.66 0.53 9.66
C MET A 25 4.85 1.93 10.23
N LEU A 26 6.08 2.24 10.60
CA LEU A 26 6.40 3.56 11.08
C LEU A 26 6.94 4.38 9.93
N PHE A 27 6.27 5.47 9.62
CA PHE A 27 6.69 6.37 8.56
C PHE A 27 7.29 7.62 9.15
N THR A 28 8.40 8.05 8.58
CA THR A 28 9.12 9.22 9.05
C THR A 28 8.86 10.37 8.11
N GLY A 29 8.07 11.32 8.56
CA GLY A 29 7.85 12.53 7.81
C GLY A 29 8.71 13.65 8.34
N ILE A 30 8.43 14.86 7.89
CA ILE A 30 9.16 16.03 8.33
C ILE A 30 8.61 16.45 9.68
N GLY A 31 9.41 16.27 10.73
CA GLY A 31 8.99 16.68 12.06
C GLY A 31 7.95 15.78 12.70
N GLU A 32 7.68 14.64 12.10
CA GLU A 32 6.65 13.77 12.63
C GLU A 32 6.94 12.32 12.26
N TYR A 33 6.63 11.42 13.18
CA TYR A 33 6.64 9.99 12.91
C TYR A 33 5.20 9.52 13.01
N ARG A 34 4.77 8.67 12.09
CA ARG A 34 3.41 8.17 12.14
C ARG A 34 3.40 6.66 11.98
N ASN A 35 2.76 5.99 12.93
CA ASN A 35 2.63 4.55 12.90
C ASN A 35 1.28 4.22 12.27
N ILE A 36 1.29 3.51 11.15
CA ILE A 36 0.08 3.27 10.37
C ILE A 36 -0.13 1.77 10.20
N ALA A 37 -1.33 1.31 10.49
CA ALA A 37 -1.66 -0.11 10.29
C ALA A 37 -1.64 -0.40 8.79
N ILE A 38 -0.90 -1.41 8.39
CA ILE A 38 -0.74 -1.74 6.98
C ILE A 38 -2.08 -2.04 6.33
N ASN A 39 -2.97 -2.72 7.05
CA ASN A 39 -4.28 -3.04 6.49
C ASN A 39 -5.14 -1.83 6.21
N ASP A 40 -4.85 -0.70 6.84
CA ASP A 40 -5.61 0.51 6.60
C ASP A 40 -5.10 1.28 5.40
N ILE A 41 -3.94 0.93 4.88
CA ILE A 41 -3.33 1.67 3.79
C ILE A 41 -4.01 1.26 2.49
N LYS A 42 -4.50 2.26 1.77
CA LYS A 42 -5.17 2.03 0.51
C LYS A 42 -4.19 2.08 -0.66
N TYR A 43 -3.37 3.11 -0.70
CA TYR A 43 -2.41 3.23 -1.77
C TYR A 43 -1.38 4.32 -1.45
N PHE A 44 -0.31 4.33 -2.24
CA PHE A 44 0.71 5.35 -2.19
C PHE A 44 0.78 6.04 -3.54
N GLU A 45 0.99 7.34 -3.51
CA GLU A 45 1.19 8.11 -4.73
C GLU A 45 2.51 8.85 -4.63
N VAL A 46 3.34 8.80 -5.70
CA VAL A 46 4.60 9.50 -5.69
C VAL A 46 4.52 10.70 -6.63
N ARG A 47 5.03 11.83 -6.14
CA ARG A 47 5.17 13.04 -6.93
C ARG A 47 6.57 13.56 -6.70
N GLY A 48 7.43 13.41 -7.69
CA GLY A 48 8.83 13.76 -7.49
C GLY A 48 9.43 12.88 -6.42
N LYS A 49 9.91 13.49 -5.35
CA LYS A 49 10.52 12.77 -4.25
C LYS A 49 9.59 12.60 -3.08
N ILE A 50 8.36 13.09 -3.19
CA ILE A 50 7.42 13.03 -2.09
C ILE A 50 6.42 11.93 -2.34
N ILE A 51 6.23 11.09 -1.34
CA ILE A 51 5.26 10.02 -1.40
C ILE A 51 4.18 10.32 -0.40
N THR A 52 2.93 10.17 -0.82
CA THR A 52 1.79 10.31 0.06
C THR A 52 1.19 8.93 0.29
N VAL A 53 1.01 8.55 1.55
CA VAL A 53 0.30 7.32 1.88
C VAL A 53 -1.12 7.71 2.25
N TYR A 54 -2.07 7.02 1.63
CA TYR A 54 -3.50 7.24 1.89
C TYR A 54 -4.03 6.06 2.67
N TYR A 55 -4.58 6.32 3.84
CA TYR A 55 -5.07 5.27 4.73
C TYR A 55 -6.30 5.75 5.47
N GLY A 56 -7.31 4.90 5.56
CA GLY A 56 -8.57 5.31 6.15
C GLY A 56 -9.07 6.55 5.44
N SER A 57 -9.36 7.60 6.18
CA SER A 57 -9.74 8.88 5.61
C SER A 57 -8.62 9.90 5.73
N LYS A 58 -7.39 9.45 5.92
CA LYS A 58 -6.26 10.31 6.20
C LYS A 58 -5.15 10.13 5.18
N SER A 59 -4.17 11.01 5.24
CA SER A 59 -2.99 10.89 4.39
C SER A 59 -1.78 11.43 5.15
N PHE A 60 -0.60 11.01 4.69
CA PHE A 60 0.65 11.43 5.32
C PHE A 60 1.73 11.46 4.26
N GLU A 61 2.57 12.47 4.27
CA GLU A 61 3.63 12.64 3.27
C GLU A 61 4.99 12.33 3.86
N PHE A 62 5.83 11.70 3.05
CA PHE A 62 7.19 11.40 3.46
C PHE A 62 8.06 11.32 2.21
N ILE A 63 9.37 11.30 2.40
CA ILE A 63 10.31 11.27 1.30
C ILE A 63 10.90 9.87 1.18
N SER A 64 10.73 9.26 0.01
CA SER A 64 11.29 7.95 -0.25
C SER A 64 11.15 7.68 -1.74
N THR A 65 11.36 6.42 -2.15
CA THR A 65 11.15 6.03 -3.53
C THR A 65 10.09 4.96 -3.57
N ILE A 66 9.31 4.96 -4.63
CA ILE A 66 8.22 4.00 -4.75
C ILE A 66 8.78 2.59 -4.94
N GLY A 67 9.95 2.46 -5.56
CA GLY A 67 10.58 1.14 -5.70
C GLY A 67 10.94 0.53 -4.36
N LYS A 68 11.39 1.35 -3.43
CA LYS A 68 11.71 0.86 -2.11
C LYS A 68 10.47 0.35 -1.39
N LEU A 69 9.37 1.10 -1.51
CA LEU A 69 8.11 0.68 -0.92
C LEU A 69 7.59 -0.59 -1.58
N GLU A 70 7.75 -0.68 -2.88
CA GLU A 70 7.31 -1.86 -3.62
C GLU A 70 7.98 -3.11 -3.05
N ASN A 71 9.29 -3.03 -2.83
CA ASN A 71 10.02 -4.17 -2.28
C ASN A 71 9.61 -4.48 -0.84
N LEU A 72 9.37 -3.45 -0.04
CA LEU A 72 9.02 -3.66 1.36
C LEU A 72 7.62 -4.24 1.52
N LEU A 73 6.71 -3.88 0.63
CA LEU A 73 5.31 -4.24 0.81
C LEU A 73 4.82 -5.31 -0.15
N PHE A 74 5.72 -5.91 -0.91
CA PHE A 74 5.34 -6.92 -1.87
C PHE A 74 4.55 -8.05 -1.21
N THR A 75 5.03 -8.55 -0.08
CA THR A 75 4.38 -9.67 0.59
C THR A 75 3.11 -9.25 1.35
N ASN A 76 2.84 -7.96 1.43
CA ASN A 76 1.64 -7.47 2.10
C ASN A 76 0.52 -7.19 1.11
N GLY A 77 0.67 -7.64 -0.13
CA GLY A 77 -0.40 -7.47 -1.10
C GLY A 77 -0.47 -6.12 -1.77
N PHE A 78 0.66 -5.43 -1.86
CA PHE A 78 0.72 -4.16 -2.57
C PHE A 78 1.35 -4.39 -3.94
N LEU A 79 0.81 -3.74 -4.95
CA LEU A 79 1.28 -3.92 -6.31
C LEU A 79 1.40 -2.58 -7.01
N ARG A 80 2.47 -2.44 -7.79
CA ARG A 80 2.65 -1.25 -8.60
C ARG A 80 1.71 -1.35 -9.79
N VAL A 81 0.84 -0.36 -9.94
CA VAL A 81 -0.15 -0.36 -11.02
C VAL A 81 0.03 0.79 -11.98
N HIS A 82 0.95 1.67 -11.66
CA HIS A 82 1.25 2.84 -12.47
C HIS A 82 2.60 3.32 -11.99
N ARG A 83 3.32 4.05 -12.83
CA ARG A 83 4.65 4.50 -12.40
C ARG A 83 4.59 5.32 -11.12
N SER A 84 3.45 5.92 -10.82
CA SER A 84 3.28 6.78 -9.65
C SER A 84 2.39 6.21 -8.57
N PHE A 85 1.88 4.99 -8.73
CA PHE A 85 0.94 4.44 -7.77
C PHE A 85 1.27 3.02 -7.36
N LEU A 86 1.22 2.78 -6.05
CA LEU A 86 1.38 1.46 -5.46
C LEU A 86 0.11 1.22 -4.65
N VAL A 87 -0.64 0.17 -4.97
CA VAL A 87 -2.00 -0.02 -4.47
C VAL A 87 -2.14 -1.30 -3.69
N SER A 88 -2.92 -1.25 -2.62
CA SER A 88 -3.25 -2.42 -1.84
C SER A 88 -4.33 -3.22 -2.58
N LEU A 89 -4.03 -4.46 -2.93
CA LEU A 89 -4.95 -5.26 -3.72
C LEU A 89 -6.26 -5.53 -3.00
N GLN A 90 -6.22 -5.64 -1.67
CA GLN A 90 -7.44 -5.94 -0.93
C GLN A 90 -8.41 -4.77 -0.88
N HIS A 91 -7.98 -3.59 -1.27
CA HIS A 91 -8.86 -2.43 -1.30
C HIS A 91 -9.47 -2.19 -2.67
N ILE A 92 -9.15 -3.01 -3.65
CA ILE A 92 -9.65 -2.83 -5.00
C ILE A 92 -11.07 -3.38 -5.10
N LYS A 93 -11.99 -2.52 -5.56
CA LYS A 93 -13.36 -2.93 -5.81
C LYS A 93 -13.52 -3.53 -7.19
N ASN A 94 -12.98 -2.86 -8.20
CA ASN A 94 -12.95 -3.39 -9.54
C ASN A 94 -11.86 -2.68 -10.33
N PHE A 95 -11.53 -3.22 -11.49
CA PHE A 95 -10.50 -2.61 -12.30
C PHE A 95 -10.70 -2.94 -13.76
N THR A 96 -10.20 -2.06 -14.61
CA THR A 96 -10.13 -2.27 -16.05
C THR A 96 -8.70 -2.00 -16.47
N TYR A 97 -8.44 -2.08 -17.77
CA TYR A 97 -7.10 -1.79 -18.23
C TYR A 97 -6.75 -0.30 -18.14
N GLU A 98 -7.73 0.53 -17.84
CA GLU A 98 -7.49 1.97 -17.73
C GLU A 98 -7.44 2.48 -16.31
N GLU A 99 -8.21 1.90 -15.43
CA GLU A 99 -8.28 2.44 -14.08
C GLU A 99 -8.76 1.41 -13.08
N ILE A 100 -8.48 1.71 -11.84
CA ILE A 100 -8.91 0.92 -10.70
C ILE A 100 -9.88 1.76 -9.88
N ALA A 101 -10.97 1.14 -9.43
CA ALA A 101 -11.84 1.77 -8.46
C ALA A 101 -11.63 1.07 -7.12
N LEU A 102 -11.33 1.84 -6.09
CA LEU A 102 -11.18 1.30 -4.75
C LEU A 102 -12.53 1.20 -4.08
N ILE A 103 -12.57 0.49 -2.96
CA ILE A 103 -13.82 0.27 -2.24
C ILE A 103 -14.47 1.59 -1.83
N ASP A 104 -13.67 2.62 -1.58
CA ASP A 104 -14.22 3.93 -1.22
C ASP A 104 -14.48 4.80 -2.44
N ASN A 105 -14.44 4.20 -3.65
CA ASN A 105 -14.70 4.88 -4.91
C ASN A 105 -13.59 5.79 -5.40
N THR A 106 -12.42 5.72 -4.81
CA THR A 106 -11.27 6.43 -5.32
C THR A 106 -10.84 5.79 -6.64
N GLU A 107 -10.51 6.59 -7.64
CA GLU A 107 -10.08 6.09 -8.93
C GLU A 107 -8.58 6.28 -9.09
N ILE A 108 -7.91 5.24 -9.56
CA ILE A 108 -6.47 5.24 -9.73
C ILE A 108 -6.16 4.77 -11.14
N PRO A 109 -5.34 5.53 -11.89
CA PRO A 109 -5.02 5.14 -13.26
C PRO A 109 -4.12 3.91 -13.29
N VAL A 110 -4.27 3.10 -14.33
CA VAL A 110 -3.44 1.92 -14.53
C VAL A 110 -2.50 2.20 -15.69
N GLY A 111 -1.20 2.03 -15.47
CA GLY A 111 -0.23 2.17 -16.54
C GLY A 111 -0.29 0.97 -17.45
N ARG A 112 -0.11 1.22 -18.75
CA ARG A 112 -0.25 0.16 -19.72
C ARG A 112 0.64 -1.06 -19.42
N LYS A 113 1.86 -0.82 -19.04
CA LYS A 113 2.78 -1.94 -18.82
C LYS A 113 2.55 -2.63 -17.47
N TYR A 114 1.70 -2.08 -16.62
CA TYR A 114 1.44 -2.69 -15.33
C TYR A 114 0.16 -3.50 -15.31
N TYR A 115 -0.64 -3.40 -16.35
CA TYR A 115 -1.95 -4.05 -16.35
C TYR A 115 -1.86 -5.57 -16.28
N SER A 116 -0.93 -6.18 -17.01
CA SER A 116 -0.88 -7.62 -17.01
C SER A 116 -0.50 -8.17 -15.64
N GLY A 117 0.40 -7.49 -14.92
CA GLY A 117 0.73 -7.89 -13.56
C GLY A 117 -0.45 -7.76 -12.62
N LEU A 118 -1.21 -6.67 -12.78
CA LEU A 118 -2.40 -6.46 -11.97
C LEU A 118 -3.42 -7.58 -12.25
N LYS A 119 -3.64 -7.88 -13.51
CA LYS A 119 -4.61 -8.90 -13.88
C LYS A 119 -4.19 -10.25 -13.31
N GLU A 120 -2.91 -10.60 -13.42
CA GLU A 120 -2.45 -11.87 -12.89
C GLU A 120 -2.60 -11.94 -11.37
N ALA A 121 -2.23 -10.87 -10.68
CA ALA A 121 -2.32 -10.87 -9.23
C ALA A 121 -3.77 -11.01 -8.76
N MET A 122 -4.69 -10.35 -9.44
CA MET A 122 -6.09 -10.41 -9.03
C MET A 122 -6.74 -11.72 -9.41
N LYS A 123 -6.25 -12.37 -10.46
CA LYS A 123 -6.86 -13.62 -10.91
C LYS A 123 -6.58 -14.79 -9.99
N GLU A 124 -5.57 -14.70 -9.16
CA GLU A 124 -5.23 -15.81 -8.28
C GLU A 124 -6.40 -16.21 -7.39
N ASN A 125 -7.27 -15.27 -7.07
CA ASN A 125 -8.42 -15.58 -6.25
C ASN A 125 -9.72 -15.35 -6.99
N ALA A 126 -9.66 -15.30 -8.31
CA ALA A 126 -10.83 -15.00 -9.10
C ALA A 126 -11.74 -16.21 -9.23
N ILE A 127 -13.03 -15.95 -9.38
CA ILE A 127 -14.03 -16.96 -9.66
C ILE A 127 -14.62 -16.65 -11.01
N GLY A 128 -14.59 -17.63 -11.88
CA GLY A 128 -15.16 -17.43 -13.20
C GLY A 128 -14.16 -17.20 -14.30
#